data_6baa38a9752a842737365ff64008b45c
#
_entry.id   6baa38a9752a842737365ff64008b45c
#
_cell.length_a   1.000
_cell.length_b   1.000
_cell.length_c   1.000
_cell.angle_alpha   90.00
_cell.angle_beta   90.00
_cell.angle_gamma   90.00
#
_symmetry.space_group_name_H-M   'P 1'
#
loop_
_entity.id
_entity.type
_entity.pdbx_description
1 polymer ?
#
loop_
_entity_poly.entity_id
_entity_poly.type
_entity_poly.pdbx_seq_one_letter_code
_entity_poly.pdbx_strand_id
1 'polypeptide(L)'
;MKKWLKAVSLTILGLALTVTLTACGNSSSSKSSTSSTSSQLKLQKSGTLTIGLEGTFQPYSYRKDGKLTGFEVDLGKAVAKKLGLKAKFVPTKFDSLIAGLDVDKYDVVINDIAETAQRKQKYLFSTPYIYSKSELAVKKGXSINKITDIKGKKVAQTTTSNNATDAKRLGATVTPTDGFQQSIDLVNQGRVAGTINSREAFYAYLKQNPKASLKFISGGSEIKTQKIGAIVTKKHASLQKQLSRAIQELRQDGTLKKLSNKYFGGNVTNQ
;
A
#
# COMPACT_ATOMS: atom_id res chain seq x y z
N MET A 1 -37.75 -20.95 -61.78
CA MET A 1 -37.92 -20.69 -63.19
C MET A 1 -36.86 -19.74 -63.66
N LYS A 2 -36.13 -20.17 -64.70
CA LYS A 2 -35.25 -19.42 -65.66
C LYS A 2 -34.07 -18.67 -65.05
N LYS A 3 -32.79 -19.21 -65.08
CA LYS A 3 -31.86 -19.36 -66.25
C LYS A 3 -31.52 -18.02 -66.94
N TRP A 4 -30.20 -17.70 -66.94
CA TRP A 4 -29.31 -17.58 -68.15
C TRP A 4 -28.00 -16.96 -67.70
N LEU A 5 -26.93 -17.55 -67.70
CA LEU A 5 -25.81 -18.02 -68.50
C LEU A 5 -25.32 -17.11 -69.61
N LYS A 6 -23.99 -17.12 -69.73
CA LYS A 6 -23.08 -16.79 -70.86
C LYS A 6 -22.36 -15.45 -70.74
N ALA A 7 -21.14 -15.29 -71.14
CA ALA A 7 -19.99 -16.15 -71.50
C ALA A 7 -18.82 -15.23 -71.86
N VAL A 8 -17.63 -15.69 -71.40
CA VAL A 8 -16.32 -15.70 -72.12
C VAL A 8 -15.96 -14.56 -73.08
N SER A 9 -14.78 -13.94 -72.89
CA SER A 9 -13.78 -13.87 -73.95
C SER A 9 -12.40 -13.49 -73.44
N LEU A 10 -11.45 -14.32 -73.80
CA LEU A 10 -9.99 -14.27 -73.70
C LEU A 10 -9.45 -13.27 -74.70
N THR A 11 -8.39 -12.51 -74.34
CA THR A 11 -7.35 -12.19 -75.33
C THR A 11 -6.00 -11.92 -74.59
N ILE A 12 -5.01 -12.55 -75.14
CA ILE A 12 -3.61 -12.64 -74.76
C ILE A 12 -2.80 -11.60 -75.52
N LEU A 13 -1.58 -11.31 -75.02
CA LEU A 13 -0.39 -10.72 -75.69
C LEU A 13 -0.08 -9.31 -75.22
N GLY A 14 1.06 -9.00 -74.67
CA GLY A 14 2.40 -9.09 -75.15
C GLY A 14 3.40 -8.38 -74.20
N LEU A 15 4.49 -8.98 -74.13
CA LEU A 15 5.83 -8.76 -73.58
C LEU A 15 6.37 -7.34 -73.73
N ALA A 16 6.99 -6.81 -72.65
CA ALA A 16 8.23 -6.02 -72.76
C ALA A 16 8.88 -5.79 -71.37
N LEU A 17 10.08 -6.32 -71.27
CA LEU A 17 11.02 -6.23 -70.17
C LEU A 17 11.83 -4.93 -70.28
N THR A 18 11.82 -4.08 -69.25
CA THR A 18 12.88 -3.06 -69.10
C THR A 18 13.20 -2.93 -67.62
N VAL A 19 14.41 -3.36 -67.30
CA VAL A 19 15.07 -3.20 -66.00
C VAL A 19 15.78 -1.86 -65.97
N THR A 20 15.42 -0.98 -65.08
CA THR A 20 16.25 0.17 -64.72
C THR A 20 16.54 0.13 -63.22
N LEU A 21 17.79 -0.18 -62.88
CA LEU A 21 18.34 0.02 -61.55
C LEU A 21 18.60 1.52 -61.36
N THR A 22 17.93 2.12 -60.40
CA THR A 22 18.36 3.38 -59.81
C THR A 22 18.47 3.18 -58.31
N ALA A 23 19.72 3.13 -57.86
CA ALA A 23 20.06 3.20 -56.46
C ALA A 23 20.04 4.65 -56.01
N CYS A 24 19.20 4.98 -55.01
CA CYS A 24 19.36 6.22 -54.25
C CYS A 24 18.81 6.05 -52.81
N GLY A 25 19.74 6.23 -51.92
CA GLY A 25 19.68 6.77 -50.60
C GLY A 25 18.46 6.43 -49.71
N ASN A 26 18.58 5.39 -48.93
CA ASN A 26 17.61 5.07 -47.88
C ASN A 26 18.03 5.70 -46.55
N SER A 27 17.35 6.79 -46.17
CA SER A 27 17.37 7.24 -44.78
C SER A 27 16.31 6.45 -44.05
N SER A 28 16.64 5.25 -43.62
CA SER A 28 15.79 4.49 -42.73
C SER A 28 15.80 5.14 -41.35
N SER A 29 14.79 5.96 -41.09
CA SER A 29 14.46 6.28 -39.72
C SER A 29 13.94 4.97 -39.09
N SER A 30 14.87 4.25 -38.49
CA SER A 30 14.52 3.13 -37.61
C SER A 30 13.77 3.72 -36.42
N LYS A 31 12.45 3.71 -36.48
CA LYS A 31 11.64 3.77 -35.27
C LYS A 31 12.07 2.56 -34.45
N SER A 32 12.97 2.78 -33.50
CA SER A 32 13.21 1.79 -32.45
C SER A 32 11.90 1.65 -31.68
N SER A 33 11.09 0.71 -32.08
CA SER A 33 10.04 0.21 -31.24
C SER A 33 10.74 -0.42 -30.04
N THR A 34 10.96 0.36 -29.01
CA THR A 34 11.29 -0.15 -27.70
C THR A 34 10.11 -1.01 -27.28
N SER A 35 10.10 -2.26 -27.70
CA SER A 35 9.22 -3.24 -27.10
C SER A 35 9.67 -3.39 -25.67
N SER A 36 9.16 -2.50 -24.80
CA SER A 36 9.17 -2.77 -23.37
C SER A 36 8.40 -4.08 -23.21
N THR A 37 9.12 -5.15 -23.02
CA THR A 37 8.55 -6.40 -22.55
C THR A 37 7.98 -6.11 -21.18
N SER A 38 6.76 -5.54 -21.14
CA SER A 38 6.00 -5.45 -19.92
C SER A 38 5.66 -6.90 -19.58
N SER A 39 6.50 -7.50 -18.73
CA SER A 39 6.15 -8.79 -18.14
C SER A 39 4.74 -8.59 -17.56
N GLN A 40 3.77 -9.22 -18.20
CA GLN A 40 2.37 -9.08 -17.81
C GLN A 40 2.25 -9.45 -16.33
N LEU A 41 1.79 -8.48 -15.52
CA LEU A 41 1.61 -8.70 -14.09
C LEU A 41 0.60 -9.81 -13.87
N LYS A 42 0.99 -10.79 -13.08
CA LYS A 42 0.09 -11.87 -12.65
C LYS A 42 -0.75 -11.33 -11.49
N LEU A 43 -1.96 -10.87 -11.81
CA LEU A 43 -2.90 -10.25 -10.88
C LEU A 43 -4.12 -11.16 -10.66
N GLN A 44 -4.80 -10.99 -9.51
CA GLN A 44 -6.05 -11.70 -9.20
C GLN A 44 -7.11 -11.46 -10.27
N LYS A 45 -7.12 -10.26 -10.82
CA LYS A 45 -8.01 -9.87 -11.91
C LYS A 45 -7.24 -9.00 -12.90
N SER A 46 -7.21 -9.41 -14.15
CA SER A 46 -6.54 -8.64 -15.21
C SER A 46 -7.03 -7.18 -15.20
N GLY A 47 -6.10 -6.24 -15.32
CA GLY A 47 -6.39 -4.80 -15.37
C GLY A 47 -6.76 -4.17 -14.02
N THR A 48 -6.72 -4.96 -12.92
CA THR A 48 -7.14 -4.47 -11.59
C THR A 48 -6.08 -4.81 -10.55
N LEU A 49 -5.66 -3.81 -9.78
CA LEU A 49 -4.83 -4.02 -8.59
C LEU A 49 -5.74 -4.18 -7.38
N THR A 50 -5.83 -5.41 -6.85
CA THR A 50 -6.63 -5.71 -5.67
C THR A 50 -5.78 -5.48 -4.42
N ILE A 51 -6.22 -4.56 -3.55
CA ILE A 51 -5.45 -4.04 -2.42
C ILE A 51 -6.15 -4.41 -1.12
N GLY A 52 -5.45 -5.15 -0.24
CA GLY A 52 -5.90 -5.41 1.13
C GLY A 52 -5.56 -4.24 2.05
N LEU A 53 -6.50 -3.84 2.88
CA LEU A 53 -6.34 -2.82 3.92
C LEU A 53 -7.42 -3.00 4.99
N GLU A 54 -7.30 -2.30 6.14
CA GLU A 54 -8.30 -2.45 7.22
C GLU A 54 -9.62 -1.75 6.93
N GLY A 55 -9.59 -0.51 6.47
CA GLY A 55 -10.80 0.30 6.27
C GLY A 55 -11.44 0.83 7.56
N THR A 56 -10.78 0.61 8.71
CA THR A 56 -11.23 1.05 10.05
C THR A 56 -10.11 1.76 10.82
N PHE A 57 -9.04 2.14 10.12
CA PHE A 57 -7.82 2.69 10.72
C PHE A 57 -7.55 4.11 10.19
N GLN A 58 -8.14 5.10 10.83
CA GLN A 58 -7.94 6.51 10.46
C GLN A 58 -6.57 7.01 10.97
N PRO A 59 -5.81 7.81 10.19
CA PRO A 59 -6.16 8.42 8.89
C PRO A 59 -5.72 7.60 7.66
N TYR A 60 -5.27 6.37 7.86
CA TYR A 60 -4.72 5.49 6.82
C TYR A 60 -5.80 4.97 5.88
N SER A 61 -6.78 4.21 6.41
CA SER A 61 -7.92 3.72 5.65
C SER A 61 -9.14 3.65 6.58
N TYR A 62 -10.20 4.36 6.24
CA TYR A 62 -11.40 4.45 7.09
C TYR A 62 -12.62 4.80 6.25
N ARG A 63 -13.80 4.78 6.88
CA ARG A 63 -15.03 5.23 6.22
C ARG A 63 -15.43 6.61 6.68
N LYS A 64 -15.73 7.45 5.69
CA LYS A 64 -16.35 8.77 5.92
C LYS A 64 -17.60 8.80 5.05
N ASP A 65 -18.75 9.05 5.69
CA ASP A 65 -20.06 9.07 5.03
C ASP A 65 -20.28 7.78 4.19
N GLY A 66 -19.95 6.63 4.79
CA GLY A 66 -20.08 5.32 4.15
C GLY A 66 -19.00 4.99 3.11
N LYS A 67 -18.24 5.96 2.63
CA LYS A 67 -17.24 5.80 1.57
C LYS A 67 -15.86 5.53 2.13
N LEU A 68 -15.16 4.56 1.55
CA LEU A 68 -13.78 4.23 1.93
C LEU A 68 -12.85 5.36 1.49
N THR A 69 -12.07 5.88 2.41
CA THR A 69 -11.13 6.99 2.21
C THR A 69 -9.91 6.82 3.11
N GLY A 70 -8.93 7.72 2.98
CA GLY A 70 -7.71 7.73 3.78
C GLY A 70 -6.46 7.81 2.94
N PHE A 71 -5.34 8.02 3.62
CA PHE A 71 -4.04 8.16 2.96
C PHE A 71 -3.74 6.97 2.04
N GLU A 72 -3.92 5.75 2.54
CA GLU A 72 -3.57 4.53 1.80
C GLU A 72 -4.58 4.18 0.71
N VAL A 73 -5.82 4.63 0.87
CA VAL A 73 -6.82 4.52 -0.20
C VAL A 73 -6.42 5.41 -1.38
N ASP A 74 -6.06 6.67 -1.10
CA ASP A 74 -5.64 7.60 -2.17
C ASP A 74 -4.28 7.21 -2.74
N LEU A 75 -3.34 6.71 -1.90
CA LEU A 75 -2.07 6.14 -2.37
C LEU A 75 -2.31 4.94 -3.28
N GLY A 76 -3.16 4.01 -2.87
CA GLY A 76 -3.49 2.82 -3.68
C GLY A 76 -4.08 3.17 -5.03
N LYS A 77 -4.96 4.18 -5.08
CA LYS A 77 -5.50 4.71 -6.36
C LYS A 77 -4.38 5.30 -7.23
N ALA A 78 -3.50 6.11 -6.62
CA ALA A 78 -2.40 6.76 -7.36
C ALA A 78 -1.40 5.73 -7.90
N VAL A 79 -1.06 4.71 -7.09
CA VAL A 79 -0.19 3.61 -7.50
C VAL A 79 -0.83 2.83 -8.65
N ALA A 80 -2.11 2.42 -8.50
CA ALA A 80 -2.82 1.70 -9.57
C ALA A 80 -2.82 2.51 -10.87
N LYS A 81 -3.07 3.82 -10.80
CA LYS A 81 -3.03 4.72 -11.97
C LYS A 81 -1.65 4.73 -12.64
N LYS A 82 -0.55 4.80 -11.86
CA LYS A 82 0.82 4.75 -12.40
C LYS A 82 1.11 3.42 -13.11
N LEU A 83 0.44 2.33 -12.66
CA LEU A 83 0.57 1.00 -13.27
C LEU A 83 -0.40 0.76 -14.44
N GLY A 84 -1.26 1.72 -14.77
CA GLY A 84 -2.30 1.54 -15.81
C GLY A 84 -3.43 0.60 -15.37
N LEU A 85 -3.67 0.47 -14.06
CA LEU A 85 -4.63 -0.47 -13.46
C LEU A 85 -5.76 0.27 -12.76
N LYS A 86 -6.90 -0.41 -12.58
CA LYS A 86 -7.97 0.03 -11.69
C LYS A 86 -7.66 -0.43 -10.27
N ALA A 87 -7.93 0.40 -9.26
CA ALA A 87 -7.78 0.00 -7.86
C ALA A 87 -9.08 -0.64 -7.35
N LYS A 88 -8.94 -1.80 -6.67
CA LYS A 88 -10.04 -2.45 -5.93
C LYS A 88 -9.57 -2.68 -4.50
N PHE A 89 -10.36 -2.28 -3.52
CA PHE A 89 -10.01 -2.41 -2.11
C PHE A 89 -10.80 -3.53 -1.43
N VAL A 90 -10.10 -4.31 -0.58
CA VAL A 90 -10.68 -5.44 0.15
C VAL A 90 -10.41 -5.23 1.64
N PRO A 91 -11.36 -4.62 2.38
CA PRO A 91 -11.21 -4.44 3.82
C PRO A 91 -11.13 -5.79 4.55
N THR A 92 -10.17 -5.90 5.47
CA THR A 92 -9.88 -7.14 6.20
C THR A 92 -9.26 -6.78 7.56
N LYS A 93 -9.65 -7.45 8.64
CA LYS A 93 -9.06 -7.24 9.98
C LYS A 93 -7.54 -7.42 9.93
N PHE A 94 -6.78 -6.60 10.68
CA PHE A 94 -5.32 -6.60 10.66
C PHE A 94 -4.72 -8.00 10.83
N ASP A 95 -5.20 -8.75 11.82
CA ASP A 95 -4.63 -10.06 12.15
C ASP A 95 -4.79 -11.10 11.01
N SER A 96 -5.74 -10.89 10.10
CA SER A 96 -5.94 -11.74 8.91
C SER A 96 -5.37 -11.12 7.63
N LEU A 97 -4.91 -9.86 7.71
CA LEU A 97 -4.60 -9.08 6.52
C LEU A 97 -3.38 -9.62 5.77
N ILE A 98 -2.29 -9.85 6.51
CA ILE A 98 -1.05 -10.36 5.88
C ILE A 98 -1.25 -11.80 5.40
N ALA A 99 -1.91 -12.63 6.20
CA ALA A 99 -2.22 -14.01 5.81
C ALA A 99 -3.09 -14.11 4.55
N GLY A 100 -3.90 -13.08 4.28
CA GLY A 100 -4.69 -13.02 3.05
C GLY A 100 -3.87 -12.98 1.77
N LEU A 101 -2.61 -12.50 1.84
CA LEU A 101 -1.68 -12.59 0.70
C LEU A 101 -1.30 -14.03 0.38
N ASP A 102 -1.13 -14.87 1.40
CA ASP A 102 -0.69 -16.25 1.22
C ASP A 102 -1.73 -17.11 0.51
N VAL A 103 -3.02 -16.69 0.58
CA VAL A 103 -4.15 -17.37 -0.09
C VAL A 103 -4.70 -16.54 -1.27
N ASP A 104 -3.89 -15.63 -1.77
CA ASP A 104 -4.22 -14.83 -2.96
C ASP A 104 -5.57 -14.06 -2.85
N LYS A 105 -5.90 -13.59 -1.65
CA LYS A 105 -7.14 -12.80 -1.43
C LYS A 105 -7.05 -11.42 -2.11
N TYR A 106 -5.83 -10.90 -2.26
CA TYR A 106 -5.50 -9.64 -2.95
C TYR A 106 -4.07 -9.72 -3.49
N ASP A 107 -3.74 -8.79 -4.39
CA ASP A 107 -2.42 -8.73 -5.04
C ASP A 107 -1.37 -8.12 -4.12
N VAL A 108 -1.77 -7.17 -3.27
CA VAL A 108 -0.88 -6.35 -2.43
C VAL A 108 -1.62 -5.93 -1.16
N VAL A 109 -0.88 -5.78 -0.07
CA VAL A 109 -1.39 -5.11 1.14
C VAL A 109 -0.73 -3.73 1.25
N ILE A 110 -1.54 -2.69 1.44
CA ILE A 110 -1.13 -1.31 1.73
C ILE A 110 -1.89 -0.93 3.01
N ASN A 111 -1.24 -1.05 4.19
CA ASN A 111 -1.92 -0.91 5.49
C ASN A 111 -0.94 -0.67 6.65
N ASP A 112 -0.16 0.40 6.59
CA ASP A 112 0.80 0.77 7.66
C ASP A 112 1.67 -0.42 8.09
N ILE A 113 2.11 -1.22 7.10
CA ILE A 113 2.89 -2.44 7.37
C ILE A 113 4.37 -2.08 7.51
N ALA A 114 4.88 -2.19 8.74
CA ALA A 114 6.29 -1.95 9.03
C ALA A 114 7.18 -3.07 8.47
N GLU A 115 8.32 -2.68 7.88
CA GLU A 115 9.38 -3.61 7.49
C GLU A 115 10.03 -4.19 8.75
N THR A 116 9.72 -5.44 9.07
CA THR A 116 10.42 -6.18 10.12
C THR A 116 11.27 -7.29 9.51
N ALA A 117 12.32 -7.71 10.21
CA ALA A 117 13.16 -8.83 9.75
C ALA A 117 12.31 -10.09 9.51
N GLN A 118 11.37 -10.38 10.42
CA GLN A 118 10.49 -11.53 10.31
C GLN A 118 9.62 -11.47 9.05
N ARG A 119 9.01 -10.30 8.76
CA ARG A 119 8.16 -10.13 7.57
C ARG A 119 8.98 -10.25 6.28
N LYS A 120 10.21 -9.69 6.27
CA LYS A 120 11.09 -9.75 5.10
C LYS A 120 11.56 -11.15 4.76
N GLN A 121 11.52 -12.08 5.71
CA GLN A 121 11.80 -13.49 5.44
C GLN A 121 10.71 -14.12 4.55
N LYS A 122 9.47 -13.65 4.63
CA LYS A 122 8.33 -14.25 3.92
C LYS A 122 7.81 -13.41 2.74
N TYR A 123 7.93 -12.10 2.83
CA TYR A 123 7.30 -11.16 1.90
C TYR A 123 8.31 -10.20 1.31
N LEU A 124 7.95 -9.60 0.17
CA LEU A 124 8.71 -8.52 -0.46
C LEU A 124 8.02 -7.19 -0.16
N PHE A 125 8.82 -6.19 0.17
CA PHE A 125 8.37 -4.83 0.43
C PHE A 125 8.65 -3.91 -0.74
N SER A 126 7.76 -2.99 -1.01
CA SER A 126 8.04 -1.86 -1.89
C SER A 126 9.05 -0.90 -1.25
N THR A 127 9.54 0.07 -2.02
CA THR A 127 10.14 1.28 -1.43
C THR A 127 9.19 1.84 -0.38
N PRO A 128 9.69 2.23 0.82
CA PRO A 128 8.81 2.78 1.85
C PRO A 128 8.05 4.02 1.37
N TYR A 129 6.77 4.10 1.74
CA TYR A 129 5.94 5.28 1.46
C TYR A 129 5.75 6.18 2.68
N ILE A 130 6.02 5.67 3.89
CA ILE A 130 6.00 6.42 5.16
C ILE A 130 7.22 6.02 5.99
N TYR A 131 7.73 6.99 6.78
CA TYR A 131 8.69 6.79 7.87
C TYR A 131 7.98 7.22 9.15
N SER A 132 7.57 6.26 9.97
CA SER A 132 6.70 6.49 11.13
C SER A 132 7.44 6.25 12.44
N LYS A 133 7.01 6.94 13.50
CA LYS A 133 7.44 6.69 14.87
C LYS A 133 6.22 6.28 15.69
N SER A 134 6.34 5.16 16.40
CA SER A 134 5.29 4.75 17.31
C SER A 134 5.45 5.46 18.67
N GLU A 135 4.32 5.78 19.26
CA GLU A 135 4.20 6.35 20.60
C GLU A 135 3.31 5.43 21.45
N LEU A 136 3.36 5.62 22.74
CA LEU A 136 2.48 4.95 23.69
C LEU A 136 1.39 5.95 24.12
N ALA A 137 0.14 5.62 23.84
CA ALA A 137 -1.00 6.38 24.38
C ALA A 137 -1.39 5.78 25.73
N VAL A 138 -1.54 6.65 26.73
CA VAL A 138 -2.01 6.30 28.06
C VAL A 138 -3.08 7.31 28.51
N LYS A 139 -3.93 6.93 29.44
CA LYS A 139 -4.89 7.86 30.05
C LYS A 139 -4.12 8.91 30.84
N LYS A 140 -4.51 10.19 30.79
CA LYS A 140 -3.97 11.27 31.62
C LYS A 140 -4.16 10.91 33.11
N GLY A 141 -3.15 11.22 33.95
CA GLY A 141 -3.17 10.84 35.36
C GLY A 141 -2.46 9.51 35.68
N UNK A 142 -2.27 8.59 34.69
CA UNK A 142 -1.60 7.45 34.87
C UNK A 142 -0.23 7.79 35.12
N SER A 143 0.42 7.10 36.09
CA SER A 143 1.83 7.27 36.52
C SER A 143 2.83 6.63 35.54
N ILE A 144 2.51 6.62 34.26
CA ILE A 144 3.37 6.12 33.16
C ILE A 144 3.96 7.34 32.47
N ASN A 145 5.28 7.50 32.51
CA ASN A 145 5.98 8.68 32.00
C ASN A 145 7.00 8.36 30.90
N LYS A 146 7.40 7.09 30.79
CA LYS A 146 8.27 6.61 29.71
C LYS A 146 7.73 5.27 29.20
N ILE A 147 8.09 4.92 27.98
CA ILE A 147 7.51 3.73 27.33
C ILE A 147 7.85 2.43 28.10
N THR A 148 8.99 2.39 28.77
CA THR A 148 9.40 1.21 29.57
C THR A 148 8.55 1.01 30.83
N ASP A 149 7.77 2.00 31.27
CA ASP A 149 6.89 1.88 32.44
C ASP A 149 5.71 0.92 32.20
N ILE A 150 5.55 0.41 30.95
CA ILE A 150 4.53 -0.62 30.64
C ILE A 150 4.94 -2.04 31.11
N LYS A 151 6.18 -2.23 31.58
CA LYS A 151 6.64 -3.53 32.09
C LYS A 151 5.66 -4.04 33.15
N GLY A 152 5.19 -5.28 32.97
CA GLY A 152 4.24 -5.94 33.88
C GLY A 152 2.79 -5.48 33.71
N LYS A 153 2.50 -4.52 32.83
CA LYS A 153 1.16 -3.97 32.66
C LYS A 153 0.46 -4.55 31.42
N LYS A 154 -0.88 -4.49 31.41
CA LYS A 154 -1.69 -4.85 30.24
C LYS A 154 -1.68 -3.71 29.22
N VAL A 155 -1.40 -4.05 27.95
CA VAL A 155 -1.35 -3.08 26.83
C VAL A 155 -2.20 -3.63 25.68
N ALA A 156 -3.13 -2.84 25.17
CA ALA A 156 -4.03 -3.27 24.10
C ALA A 156 -3.30 -3.23 22.75
N GLN A 157 -3.38 -4.32 21.96
CA GLN A 157 -2.73 -4.41 20.64
C GLN A 157 -3.44 -5.43 19.73
N THR A 158 -3.42 -5.20 18.43
CA THR A 158 -3.70 -6.26 17.46
C THR A 158 -2.54 -7.28 17.51
N THR A 159 -2.88 -8.55 17.59
CA THR A 159 -1.95 -9.61 18.03
C THR A 159 -0.73 -9.76 17.12
N THR A 160 -0.91 -9.64 15.81
CA THR A 160 0.17 -9.85 14.81
C THR A 160 0.92 -8.57 14.46
N SER A 161 0.64 -7.45 15.15
CA SER A 161 1.30 -6.17 14.84
C SER A 161 2.74 -6.14 15.39
N ASN A 162 3.59 -5.35 14.74
CA ASN A 162 4.94 -5.05 15.27
C ASN A 162 4.84 -4.32 16.61
N ASN A 163 3.79 -3.52 16.82
CA ASN A 163 3.56 -2.83 18.09
C ASN A 163 3.27 -3.84 19.23
N ALA A 164 2.57 -4.96 18.94
CA ALA A 164 2.40 -6.04 19.91
C ALA A 164 3.74 -6.70 20.25
N THR A 165 4.60 -6.88 19.25
CA THR A 165 5.96 -7.42 19.46
C THR A 165 6.77 -6.48 20.35
N ASP A 166 6.72 -5.17 20.09
CA ASP A 166 7.41 -4.18 20.91
C ASP A 166 6.85 -4.14 22.34
N ALA A 167 5.53 -4.19 22.52
CA ALA A 167 4.92 -4.23 23.85
C ALA A 167 5.43 -5.45 24.67
N LYS A 168 5.45 -6.64 24.03
CA LYS A 168 5.98 -7.87 24.67
C LYS A 168 7.46 -7.73 25.01
N ARG A 169 8.27 -7.21 24.08
CA ARG A 169 9.71 -6.98 24.27
C ARG A 169 9.98 -6.03 25.46
N LEU A 170 9.09 -5.06 25.65
CA LEU A 170 9.15 -4.12 26.77
C LEU A 170 8.54 -4.68 28.06
N GLY A 171 8.18 -5.97 28.07
CA GLY A 171 7.70 -6.67 29.26
C GLY A 171 6.21 -6.49 29.56
N ALA A 172 5.43 -5.98 28.62
CA ALA A 172 3.98 -5.83 28.81
C ALA A 172 3.24 -7.11 28.44
N THR A 173 2.06 -7.31 29.03
CA THR A 173 1.11 -8.35 28.63
C THR A 173 0.16 -7.77 27.59
N VAL A 174 0.09 -8.37 26.41
CA VAL A 174 -0.80 -7.90 25.35
C VAL A 174 -2.25 -8.34 25.62
N THR A 175 -3.17 -7.38 25.62
CA THR A 175 -4.62 -7.59 25.59
C THR A 175 -5.04 -7.50 24.12
N PRO A 176 -5.51 -8.60 23.50
CA PRO A 176 -5.86 -8.60 22.07
C PRO A 176 -7.03 -7.66 21.74
N THR A 177 -6.93 -7.00 20.58
CA THR A 177 -7.98 -6.13 20.04
C THR A 177 -8.08 -6.33 18.54
N ASP A 178 -9.23 -5.99 17.97
CA ASP A 178 -9.47 -6.08 16.51
C ASP A 178 -8.86 -4.91 15.72
N GLY A 179 -8.41 -3.85 16.40
CA GLY A 179 -7.81 -2.70 15.72
C GLY A 179 -7.64 -1.48 16.62
N PHE A 180 -7.22 -0.38 16.00
CA PHE A 180 -6.84 0.86 16.68
C PHE A 180 -7.96 1.42 17.56
N GLN A 181 -9.19 1.50 17.04
CA GLN A 181 -10.31 2.13 17.79
C GLN A 181 -10.57 1.38 19.08
N GLN A 182 -10.68 0.04 19.02
CA GLN A 182 -10.91 -0.77 20.22
C GLN A 182 -9.76 -0.62 21.23
N SER A 183 -8.52 -0.53 20.75
CA SER A 183 -7.35 -0.34 21.63
C SER A 183 -7.46 0.98 22.40
N ILE A 184 -7.78 2.07 21.71
CA ILE A 184 -7.93 3.40 22.31
C ILE A 184 -9.11 3.43 23.30
N ASP A 185 -10.21 2.76 22.97
CA ASP A 185 -11.39 2.69 23.84
C ASP A 185 -11.04 2.01 25.18
N LEU A 186 -10.27 0.92 25.14
CA LEU A 186 -9.81 0.24 26.36
C LEU A 186 -8.90 1.15 27.22
N VAL A 187 -8.06 1.97 26.58
CA VAL A 187 -7.22 2.97 27.29
C VAL A 187 -8.10 4.03 27.96
N ASN A 188 -9.06 4.60 27.22
CA ASN A 188 -9.98 5.63 27.73
C ASN A 188 -10.80 5.10 28.94
N GLN A 189 -11.21 3.83 28.88
CA GLN A 189 -11.96 3.16 29.95
C GLN A 189 -11.07 2.79 31.14
N GLY A 190 -9.72 2.88 31.00
CA GLY A 190 -8.78 2.48 32.05
C GLY A 190 -8.66 0.96 32.23
N ARG A 191 -9.10 0.17 31.24
CA ARG A 191 -9.07 -1.29 31.29
C ARG A 191 -7.68 -1.87 30.95
N VAL A 192 -6.85 -1.06 30.29
CA VAL A 192 -5.44 -1.35 30.01
C VAL A 192 -4.59 -0.12 30.32
N ALA A 193 -3.31 -0.32 30.54
CA ALA A 193 -2.37 0.76 30.85
C ALA A 193 -2.12 1.68 29.65
N GLY A 194 -2.19 1.13 28.42
CA GLY A 194 -1.94 1.91 27.21
C GLY A 194 -2.08 1.10 25.93
N THR A 195 -1.74 1.75 24.82
CA THR A 195 -1.61 1.12 23.50
C THR A 195 -0.47 1.81 22.74
N ILE A 196 0.30 1.04 21.99
CA ILE A 196 1.38 1.55 21.13
C ILE A 196 0.83 1.63 19.70
N ASN A 197 1.01 2.77 19.05
CA ASN A 197 0.63 2.91 17.62
C ASN A 197 1.40 4.07 17.01
N SER A 198 1.21 4.29 15.71
CA SER A 198 1.84 5.40 15.01
C SER A 198 1.38 6.74 15.58
N ARG A 199 2.31 7.67 15.70
CA ARG A 199 2.05 9.03 16.16
C ARG A 199 0.94 9.69 15.34
N GLU A 200 0.94 9.42 14.05
CA GLU A 200 0.00 9.99 13.09
C GLU A 200 -1.45 9.56 13.39
N ALA A 201 -1.66 8.29 13.78
CA ALA A 201 -2.98 7.79 14.17
C ALA A 201 -3.48 8.48 15.44
N PHE A 202 -2.60 8.66 16.42
CA PHE A 202 -2.98 9.32 17.69
C PHE A 202 -3.35 10.78 17.45
N TYR A 203 -2.59 11.51 16.63
CA TYR A 203 -2.87 12.92 16.36
C TYR A 203 -4.17 13.08 15.55
N ALA A 204 -4.43 12.17 14.61
CA ALA A 204 -5.70 12.15 13.88
C ALA A 204 -6.87 11.87 14.85
N TYR A 205 -6.68 10.96 15.79
CA TYR A 205 -7.69 10.65 16.81
C TYR A 205 -8.00 11.88 17.67
N LEU A 206 -6.97 12.58 18.18
CA LEU A 206 -7.16 13.79 18.99
C LEU A 206 -7.87 14.90 18.23
N LYS A 207 -7.56 15.05 16.95
CA LYS A 207 -8.23 16.08 16.12
C LYS A 207 -9.73 15.88 16.07
N GLN A 208 -10.20 14.63 16.14
CA GLN A 208 -11.61 14.29 16.13
C GLN A 208 -12.20 14.21 17.54
N ASN A 209 -11.36 13.96 18.53
CA ASN A 209 -11.77 13.77 19.92
C ASN A 209 -10.96 14.72 20.81
N PRO A 210 -11.16 16.05 20.68
CA PRO A 210 -10.30 17.04 21.38
C PRO A 210 -10.44 16.97 22.90
N LYS A 211 -11.52 16.37 23.41
CA LYS A 211 -11.74 16.19 24.86
C LYS A 211 -11.18 14.87 25.39
N ALA A 212 -10.53 14.03 24.53
CA ALA A 212 -9.97 12.76 24.98
C ALA A 212 -8.89 12.98 26.05
N SER A 213 -9.01 12.27 27.17
CA SER A 213 -8.10 12.41 28.32
C SER A 213 -6.89 11.48 28.13
N LEU A 214 -6.11 11.72 27.07
CA LEU A 214 -4.92 10.91 26.72
C LEU A 214 -3.67 11.76 26.70
N LYS A 215 -2.55 11.17 27.11
CA LYS A 215 -1.20 11.68 26.84
C LYS A 215 -0.42 10.68 26.01
N PHE A 216 0.49 11.18 25.20
CA PHE A 216 1.32 10.35 24.33
C PHE A 216 2.77 10.42 24.79
N ILE A 217 3.40 9.27 24.82
CA ILE A 217 4.75 9.08 25.35
C ILE A 217 5.59 8.54 24.19
N SER A 218 6.66 9.25 23.85
CA SER A 218 7.57 8.86 22.78
C SER A 218 8.13 7.44 23.02
N GLY A 219 8.27 6.67 21.94
CA GLY A 219 9.00 5.41 21.97
C GLY A 219 10.50 5.59 22.24
N GLY A 220 11.02 6.81 22.10
CA GLY A 220 12.41 7.14 22.39
C GLY A 220 13.40 6.28 21.59
N SER A 221 14.43 5.78 22.26
CA SER A 221 15.40 4.83 21.69
C SER A 221 14.85 3.40 21.65
N GLU A 222 13.77 3.13 22.40
CA GLU A 222 13.21 1.77 22.50
C GLU A 222 12.47 1.36 21.23
N ILE A 223 11.86 2.31 20.51
CA ILE A 223 11.16 2.03 19.26
C ILE A 223 11.77 2.89 18.15
N LYS A 224 12.46 2.22 17.24
CA LYS A 224 13.10 2.88 16.10
C LYS A 224 12.07 3.38 15.09
N THR A 225 12.45 4.39 14.30
CA THR A 225 11.66 4.83 13.14
C THR A 225 11.40 3.64 12.23
N GLN A 226 10.15 3.41 11.91
CA GLN A 226 9.69 2.30 11.08
C GLN A 226 9.61 2.74 9.63
N LYS A 227 10.04 1.85 8.73
CA LYS A 227 9.84 1.98 7.29
C LYS A 227 8.55 1.24 6.96
N ILE A 228 7.60 1.96 6.36
CA ILE A 228 6.28 1.43 6.04
C ILE A 228 6.20 1.23 4.53
N GLY A 229 5.91 0.01 4.09
CA GLY A 229 5.86 -0.33 2.66
C GLY A 229 4.67 -1.19 2.30
N ALA A 230 4.35 -1.19 1.01
CA ALA A 230 3.39 -2.15 0.45
C ALA A 230 4.06 -3.53 0.41
N ILE A 231 3.29 -4.59 0.72
CA ILE A 231 3.86 -5.94 0.73
C ILE A 231 3.13 -6.86 -0.26
N VAL A 232 3.91 -7.74 -0.86
CA VAL A 232 3.43 -8.82 -1.74
C VAL A 232 4.14 -10.12 -1.37
N THR A 233 3.60 -11.26 -1.81
CA THR A 233 4.31 -12.54 -1.65
C THR A 233 5.53 -12.60 -2.59
N LYS A 234 6.49 -13.45 -2.27
CA LYS A 234 7.74 -13.61 -3.05
C LYS A 234 7.49 -14.01 -4.51
N LYS A 235 6.39 -14.71 -4.79
CA LYS A 235 6.03 -15.09 -6.16
C LYS A 235 5.64 -13.88 -7.04
N HIS A 236 5.37 -12.73 -6.42
CA HIS A 236 4.97 -11.49 -7.12
C HIS A 236 6.10 -10.45 -7.18
N ALA A 237 7.37 -10.89 -7.36
CA ALA A 237 8.54 -10.00 -7.39
C ALA A 237 8.44 -8.92 -8.49
N SER A 238 7.86 -9.24 -9.64
CA SER A 238 7.63 -8.26 -10.71
C SER A 238 6.69 -7.15 -10.24
N LEU A 239 5.60 -7.50 -9.56
CA LEU A 239 4.66 -6.50 -8.99
C LEU A 239 5.37 -5.64 -7.95
N GLN A 240 6.18 -6.24 -7.06
CA GLN A 240 6.93 -5.47 -6.04
C GLN A 240 7.83 -4.40 -6.69
N LYS A 241 8.55 -4.76 -7.76
CA LYS A 241 9.42 -3.80 -8.48
C LYS A 241 8.59 -2.65 -9.07
N GLN A 242 7.44 -2.96 -9.66
CA GLN A 242 6.58 -1.95 -10.26
C GLN A 242 5.93 -1.06 -9.19
N LEU A 243 5.52 -1.63 -8.04
CA LEU A 243 5.02 -0.85 -6.90
C LEU A 243 6.10 0.11 -6.38
N SER A 244 7.34 -0.36 -6.25
CA SER A 244 8.48 0.47 -5.81
C SER A 244 8.70 1.64 -6.76
N ARG A 245 8.71 1.36 -8.06
CA ARG A 245 8.87 2.40 -9.09
C ARG A 245 7.73 3.42 -9.01
N ALA A 246 6.49 2.96 -8.94
CA ALA A 246 5.32 3.85 -8.84
C ALA A 246 5.39 4.75 -7.61
N ILE A 247 5.78 4.19 -6.45
CA ILE A 247 5.92 4.97 -5.20
C ILE A 247 7.06 6.01 -5.34
N GLN A 248 8.17 5.65 -5.98
CA GLN A 248 9.27 6.59 -6.23
C GLN A 248 8.82 7.73 -7.15
N GLU A 249 8.08 7.43 -8.22
CA GLU A 249 7.54 8.44 -9.12
C GLU A 249 6.56 9.38 -8.39
N LEU A 250 5.68 8.82 -7.52
CA LEU A 250 4.75 9.61 -6.71
C LEU A 250 5.47 10.49 -5.67
N ARG A 251 6.66 10.07 -5.23
CA ARG A 251 7.51 10.89 -4.35
C ARG A 251 8.13 12.03 -5.15
N GLN A 252 8.67 11.74 -6.34
CA GLN A 252 9.35 12.71 -7.20
C GLN A 252 8.39 13.78 -7.73
N ASP A 253 7.17 13.39 -8.10
CA ASP A 253 6.17 14.35 -8.63
C ASP A 253 5.41 15.10 -7.50
N GLY A 254 5.77 14.86 -6.24
CA GLY A 254 5.18 15.56 -5.09
C GLY A 254 3.83 15.01 -4.63
N THR A 255 3.25 14.03 -5.32
CA THR A 255 1.95 13.45 -4.96
C THR A 255 1.99 12.86 -3.56
N LEU A 256 3.04 12.12 -3.23
CA LEU A 256 3.17 11.47 -1.93
C LEU A 256 3.19 12.50 -0.79
N LYS A 257 3.95 13.60 -0.96
CA LYS A 257 4.01 14.71 0.00
C LYS A 257 2.64 15.39 0.15
N LYS A 258 1.93 15.60 -0.97
CA LYS A 258 0.59 16.21 -0.96
C LYS A 258 -0.40 15.34 -0.17
N LEU A 259 -0.38 14.03 -0.39
CA LEU A 259 -1.21 13.09 0.36
C LEU A 259 -0.86 13.09 1.86
N SER A 260 0.43 13.09 2.18
CA SER A 260 0.91 13.15 3.56
C SER A 260 0.37 14.40 4.27
N ASN A 261 0.53 15.57 3.67
CA ASN A 261 0.03 16.82 4.25
C ASN A 261 -1.49 16.80 4.42
N LYS A 262 -2.22 16.25 3.44
CA LYS A 262 -3.68 16.15 3.50
C LYS A 262 -4.18 15.34 4.70
N TYR A 263 -3.55 14.21 4.97
CA TYR A 263 -4.06 13.25 5.94
C TYR A 263 -3.39 13.34 7.31
N PHE A 264 -2.10 13.72 7.36
CA PHE A 264 -1.31 13.75 8.59
C PHE A 264 -0.96 15.18 9.06
N GLY A 265 -1.20 16.20 8.22
CA GLY A 265 -0.86 17.58 8.55
C GLY A 265 0.63 17.89 8.44
N GLY A 266 1.42 16.97 7.93
CA GLY A 266 2.86 17.11 7.74
C GLY A 266 3.41 16.04 6.82
N ASN A 267 4.70 16.17 6.45
CA ASN A 267 5.33 15.22 5.54
C ASN A 267 6.01 14.09 6.34
N VAL A 268 5.43 12.89 6.29
CA VAL A 268 5.99 11.67 6.90
C VAL A 268 6.52 10.69 5.84
N THR A 269 6.66 11.16 4.59
CA THR A 269 7.05 10.27 3.49
C THR A 269 8.56 10.26 3.23
N ASN A 270 9.31 11.16 3.85
CA ASN A 270 10.76 11.23 3.76
C ASN A 270 11.39 10.86 5.10
N GLN A 271 12.62 10.30 5.03
CA GLN A 271 13.42 9.94 6.20
C GLN A 271 14.02 11.21 6.84
#